data_0e8490a8dd7430e433598a8d302e47c8
#
_entry.id   0e8490a8dd7430e433598a8d302e47c8
#
_cell.length_a   1.000
_cell.length_b   1.000
_cell.length_c   1.000
_cell.angle_alpha   90.00
_cell.angle_beta   90.00
_cell.angle_gamma   90.00
#
_symmetry.space_group_name_H-M   'P 1'
#
loop_
_entity.id
_entity.type
_entity.pdbx_description
1 polymer ?
#
loop_
_entity_poly.entity_id
_entity_poly.type
_entity_poly.pdbx_seq_one_letter_code
_entity_poly.pdbx_strand_id
1 'polypeptide(L)'
;MAALAQAYPTVEDGEKYYRRLLENAKQADARDSVYAIEAVMDYAPEPLLPRIKAKLLAINSADDDVNPPVLNTVGPAVAKIPGAKYVLIPADLTTRGHYTYEQAAKWSHYLVDLLAE
;
A
#
# COMPACT_ATOMS: atom_id res chain seq x y z
N MET A 1 2.00 -2.13 -13.60
CA MET A 1 1.59 -2.96 -14.76
C MET A 1 1.63 -4.45 -14.45
N ALA A 2 2.68 -4.98 -13.78
CA ALA A 2 2.76 -6.40 -13.41
C ALA A 2 1.59 -6.87 -12.51
N ALA A 3 1.21 -6.10 -11.50
CA ALA A 3 0.12 -6.43 -10.59
C ALA A 3 -1.25 -6.55 -11.30
N LEU A 4 -1.53 -5.70 -12.27
CA LEU A 4 -2.76 -5.79 -13.08
C LEU A 4 -2.78 -7.04 -13.95
N ALA A 5 -1.66 -7.40 -14.57
CA ALA A 5 -1.56 -8.60 -15.39
C ALA A 5 -1.72 -9.90 -14.56
N GLN A 6 -1.31 -9.88 -13.30
CA GLN A 6 -1.52 -11.01 -12.39
C GLN A 6 -2.97 -11.13 -11.92
N ALA A 7 -3.65 -10.00 -11.68
CA ALA A 7 -5.05 -9.97 -11.25
C ALA A 7 -6.02 -10.28 -12.40
N TYR A 8 -5.64 -9.95 -13.64
CA TYR A 8 -6.45 -10.12 -14.85
C TYR A 8 -5.63 -10.81 -15.93
N PRO A 9 -5.47 -12.15 -15.82
CA PRO A 9 -4.54 -12.91 -16.66
C PRO A 9 -4.94 -13.00 -18.14
N THR A 10 -6.21 -12.73 -18.48
CA THR A 10 -6.69 -12.71 -19.87
C THR A 10 -7.05 -11.30 -20.33
N VAL A 11 -7.02 -11.08 -21.64
CA VAL A 11 -7.47 -9.81 -22.23
C VAL A 11 -8.95 -9.56 -21.92
N GLU A 12 -9.77 -10.61 -21.95
CA GLU A 12 -11.20 -10.53 -21.63
C GLU A 12 -11.44 -10.07 -20.18
N ASP A 13 -10.69 -10.61 -19.20
CA ASP A 13 -10.78 -10.20 -17.80
C ASP A 13 -10.36 -8.74 -17.63
N GLY A 14 -9.30 -8.31 -18.31
CA GLY A 14 -8.82 -6.94 -18.33
C GLY A 14 -9.86 -5.97 -18.91
N GLU A 15 -10.48 -6.32 -20.05
CA GLU A 15 -11.56 -5.52 -20.65
C GLU A 15 -12.79 -5.42 -19.74
N LYS A 16 -13.19 -6.51 -19.11
CA LYS A 16 -14.31 -6.55 -18.18
C LYS A 16 -14.06 -5.65 -16.96
N TYR A 17 -12.85 -5.69 -16.42
CA TYR A 17 -12.44 -4.79 -15.36
C TYR A 17 -12.49 -3.33 -15.81
N TYR A 18 -11.92 -3.01 -16.97
CA TYR A 18 -11.90 -1.66 -17.51
C TYR A 18 -13.31 -1.10 -17.74
N ARG A 19 -14.21 -1.90 -18.31
CA ARG A 19 -15.63 -1.49 -18.49
C ARG A 19 -16.29 -1.17 -17.16
N ARG A 20 -16.05 -1.97 -16.13
CA ARG A 20 -16.56 -1.70 -14.78
C ARG A 20 -16.01 -0.40 -14.20
N LEU A 21 -14.72 -0.11 -14.41
CA LEU A 21 -14.14 1.16 -13.98
C LEU A 21 -14.80 2.35 -14.67
N LEU A 22 -15.05 2.26 -15.97
CA LEU A 22 -15.73 3.31 -16.74
C LEU A 22 -17.16 3.54 -16.24
N GLU A 23 -17.92 2.48 -15.97
CA GLU A 23 -19.29 2.63 -15.44
C GLU A 23 -19.28 3.27 -14.05
N ASN A 24 -18.38 2.86 -13.16
CA ASN A 24 -18.23 3.48 -11.86
C ASN A 24 -17.84 4.96 -11.97
N ALA A 25 -16.92 5.30 -12.88
CA ALA A 25 -16.50 6.68 -13.10
C ALA A 25 -17.65 7.58 -13.61
N LYS A 26 -18.58 7.05 -14.43
CA LYS A 26 -19.75 7.79 -14.89
C LYS A 26 -20.73 8.14 -13.75
N GLN A 27 -20.73 7.35 -12.68
CA GLN A 27 -21.62 7.56 -11.52
C GLN A 27 -20.93 8.37 -10.41
N ALA A 28 -19.60 8.57 -10.49
CA ALA A 28 -18.87 9.33 -9.50
C ALA A 28 -19.16 10.83 -9.62
N ASP A 29 -19.37 11.50 -8.49
CA ASP A 29 -19.40 12.97 -8.45
C ASP A 29 -17.95 13.49 -8.34
N ALA A 30 -17.52 14.29 -9.31
CA ALA A 30 -16.20 14.89 -9.31
C ALA A 30 -15.94 15.78 -8.07
N ARG A 31 -16.97 16.34 -7.48
CA ARG A 31 -16.88 17.13 -6.24
C ARG A 31 -16.48 16.28 -5.05
N ASP A 32 -16.99 15.05 -4.96
CA ASP A 32 -16.61 14.12 -3.89
C ASP A 32 -15.10 13.81 -3.97
N SER A 33 -14.56 13.66 -5.18
CA SER A 33 -13.12 13.49 -5.39
C SER A 33 -12.32 14.71 -4.97
N VAL A 34 -12.79 15.92 -5.26
CA VAL A 34 -12.17 17.17 -4.81
C VAL A 34 -12.17 17.24 -3.29
N TYR A 35 -13.31 17.02 -2.64
CA TYR A 35 -13.41 17.05 -1.18
C TYR A 35 -12.52 16.00 -0.51
N ALA A 36 -12.44 14.79 -1.08
CA ALA A 36 -11.55 13.75 -0.57
C ALA A 36 -10.07 14.15 -0.64
N ILE A 37 -9.65 14.81 -1.72
CA ILE A 37 -8.29 15.32 -1.89
C ILE A 37 -8.03 16.49 -0.93
N GLU A 38 -8.94 17.47 -0.88
CA GLU A 38 -8.81 18.64 0.01
C GLU A 38 -8.73 18.24 1.48
N ALA A 39 -9.47 17.21 1.89
CA ALA A 39 -9.48 16.70 3.26
C ALA A 39 -8.12 16.13 3.73
N VAL A 40 -7.22 15.82 2.81
CA VAL A 40 -5.89 15.25 3.11
C VAL A 40 -4.73 16.14 2.68
N MET A 41 -4.99 17.29 2.05
CA MET A 41 -3.95 18.17 1.50
C MET A 41 -2.98 18.72 2.54
N ASP A 42 -3.45 18.96 3.77
CA ASP A 42 -2.66 19.45 4.89
C ASP A 42 -2.18 18.34 5.84
N TYR A 43 -2.44 17.07 5.47
CA TYR A 43 -2.02 15.93 6.26
C TYR A 43 -0.50 15.75 6.22
N ALA A 44 0.19 16.23 7.24
CA ALA A 44 1.65 16.17 7.37
C ALA A 44 2.05 15.54 8.72
N PRO A 45 1.93 14.21 8.91
CA PRO A 45 2.19 13.54 10.20
C PRO A 45 3.68 13.45 10.55
N GLU A 46 4.57 13.68 9.61
CA GLU A 46 6.01 13.43 9.75
C GLU A 46 6.64 14.06 11.00
N PRO A 47 6.36 15.32 11.39
CA PRO A 47 6.89 15.91 12.61
C PRO A 47 6.42 15.24 13.90
N LEU A 48 5.32 14.47 13.82
CA LEU A 48 4.70 13.82 14.97
C LEU A 48 5.08 12.34 15.10
N LEU A 49 5.75 11.76 14.11
CA LEU A 49 6.17 10.35 14.12
C LEU A 49 6.95 9.95 15.39
N PRO A 50 7.89 10.78 15.91
CA PRO A 50 8.62 10.44 17.14
C PRO A 50 7.73 10.33 18.39
N ARG A 51 6.48 10.80 18.34
CA ARG A 51 5.53 10.73 19.45
C ARG A 51 4.76 9.40 19.50
N ILE A 52 4.86 8.57 18.48
CA ILE A 52 4.25 7.24 18.45
C ILE A 52 4.96 6.38 19.48
N LYS A 53 4.19 5.81 20.42
CA LYS A 53 4.69 4.94 21.50
C LYS A 53 4.24 3.49 21.34
N ALA A 54 3.30 3.25 20.44
CA ALA A 54 2.85 1.89 20.15
C ALA A 54 3.97 1.11 19.42
N LYS A 55 4.03 -0.19 19.63
CA LYS A 55 4.81 -1.08 18.75
C LYS A 55 4.32 -0.89 17.32
N LEU A 56 5.24 -0.68 16.40
CA LEU A 56 4.91 -0.43 15.00
C LEU A 56 5.76 -1.33 14.09
N LEU A 57 5.10 -2.00 13.20
CA LEU A 57 5.70 -2.74 12.09
C LEU A 57 5.11 -2.22 10.78
N ALA A 58 5.94 -1.61 9.96
CA ALA A 58 5.58 -1.24 8.59
C ALA A 58 6.07 -2.34 7.64
N ILE A 59 5.16 -2.81 6.79
CA ILE A 59 5.50 -3.83 5.77
C ILE A 59 5.14 -3.26 4.41
N ASN A 60 6.05 -3.36 3.45
CA ASN A 60 5.82 -2.99 2.07
C ASN A 60 6.31 -4.09 1.13
N SER A 61 5.90 -4.08 -0.11
CA SER A 61 6.39 -4.97 -1.17
C SER A 61 7.37 -4.24 -2.09
N ALA A 62 8.41 -4.92 -2.53
CA ALA A 62 9.43 -4.32 -3.38
C ALA A 62 8.92 -3.94 -4.78
N ASP A 63 7.80 -4.52 -5.22
CA ASP A 63 7.10 -4.22 -6.47
C ASP A 63 5.85 -3.33 -6.28
N ASP A 64 5.68 -2.71 -5.09
CA ASP A 64 4.58 -1.78 -4.83
C ASP A 64 4.68 -0.55 -5.75
N ASP A 65 3.64 -0.30 -6.52
CA ASP A 65 3.54 0.81 -7.47
C ASP A 65 2.78 2.03 -6.92
N VAL A 66 2.12 1.87 -5.77
CA VAL A 66 1.45 2.97 -5.03
C VAL A 66 2.42 3.62 -4.03
N ASN A 67 3.19 2.79 -3.31
CA ASN A 67 4.25 3.22 -2.40
C ASN A 67 5.61 2.66 -2.86
N PRO A 68 6.09 3.06 -4.04
CA PRO A 68 7.27 2.43 -4.63
C PRO A 68 8.53 2.69 -3.77
N PRO A 69 9.28 1.64 -3.43
CA PRO A 69 10.47 1.75 -2.58
C PRO A 69 11.53 2.71 -3.11
N VAL A 70 11.55 2.95 -4.43
CA VAL A 70 12.49 3.89 -5.07
C VAL A 70 12.30 5.34 -4.56
N LEU A 71 11.11 5.71 -4.08
CA LEU A 71 10.87 7.03 -3.49
C LEU A 71 11.52 7.17 -2.10
N ASN A 72 11.98 6.07 -1.51
CA ASN A 72 12.66 6.04 -0.22
C ASN A 72 11.97 6.88 0.88
N THR A 73 10.65 6.79 0.99
CA THR A 73 9.85 7.56 1.94
C THR A 73 9.55 6.78 3.22
N VAL A 74 9.19 5.50 3.10
CA VAL A 74 8.70 4.69 4.23
C VAL A 74 9.81 4.38 5.22
N GLY A 75 10.96 3.89 4.77
CA GLY A 75 12.08 3.55 5.65
C GLY A 75 12.54 4.72 6.53
N PRO A 76 12.86 5.90 5.96
CA PRO A 76 13.21 7.08 6.73
C PRO A 76 12.10 7.57 7.67
N ALA A 77 10.83 7.43 7.30
CA ALA A 77 9.71 7.78 8.17
C ALA A 77 9.63 6.83 9.38
N VAL A 78 9.72 5.52 9.16
CA VAL A 78 9.71 4.51 10.22
C VAL A 78 10.89 4.67 11.16
N ALA A 79 12.06 5.03 10.64
CA ALA A 79 13.26 5.27 11.46
C ALA A 79 13.10 6.43 12.48
N LYS A 80 12.11 7.31 12.31
CA LYS A 80 11.78 8.39 13.27
C LYS A 80 10.93 7.90 14.44
N ILE A 81 10.37 6.70 14.36
CA ILE A 81 9.47 6.14 15.39
C ILE A 81 10.28 5.22 16.30
N PRO A 82 10.37 5.51 17.61
CA PRO A 82 11.16 4.69 18.53
C PRO A 82 10.69 3.22 18.57
N GLY A 83 11.61 2.29 18.31
CA GLY A 83 11.33 0.85 18.34
C GLY A 83 10.52 0.31 17.15
N ALA A 84 10.19 1.15 16.16
CA ALA A 84 9.49 0.69 14.97
C ALA A 84 10.39 -0.16 14.07
N LYS A 85 9.76 -1.09 13.34
CA LYS A 85 10.43 -1.98 12.38
C LYS A 85 9.88 -1.74 10.98
N TYR A 86 10.75 -1.88 9.98
CA TYR A 86 10.38 -1.83 8.57
C TYR A 86 10.81 -3.12 7.88
N VAL A 87 9.88 -3.73 7.17
CA VAL A 87 10.11 -4.93 6.35
C VAL A 87 9.74 -4.61 4.91
N LEU A 88 10.66 -4.88 4.01
CA LEU A 88 10.43 -4.85 2.57
C LEU A 88 10.39 -6.30 2.06
N ILE A 89 9.20 -6.78 1.71
CA ILE A 89 9.02 -8.11 1.12
C ILE A 89 9.65 -8.10 -0.27
N PRO A 90 10.61 -9.00 -0.57
CA PRO A 90 11.18 -9.10 -1.91
C PRO A 90 10.12 -9.39 -2.96
N ALA A 91 10.23 -8.74 -4.12
CA ALA A 91 9.36 -9.03 -5.26
C ALA A 91 9.65 -10.43 -5.83
N ASP A 92 8.62 -11.20 -6.07
CA ASP A 92 8.70 -12.50 -6.74
C ASP A 92 7.50 -12.71 -7.68
N LEU A 93 7.42 -13.87 -8.34
CA LEU A 93 6.32 -14.20 -9.28
C LEU A 93 4.94 -14.29 -8.61
N THR A 94 4.89 -14.29 -7.29
CA THR A 94 3.66 -14.42 -6.51
C THR A 94 3.30 -13.16 -5.75
N THR A 95 4.18 -12.14 -5.68
CA THR A 95 3.83 -10.81 -5.16
C THR A 95 2.91 -10.08 -6.13
N ARG A 96 2.05 -9.22 -5.63
CA ARG A 96 1.02 -8.51 -6.41
C ARG A 96 1.13 -6.99 -6.27
N GLY A 97 2.37 -6.49 -6.20
CA GLY A 97 2.64 -5.07 -6.02
C GLY A 97 1.95 -4.54 -4.75
N HIS A 98 1.22 -3.44 -4.89
CA HIS A 98 0.46 -2.88 -3.76
C HIS A 98 -0.49 -3.91 -3.12
N TYR A 99 -1.13 -4.75 -3.90
CA TYR A 99 -2.08 -5.77 -3.40
C TYR A 99 -1.43 -6.97 -2.71
N THR A 100 -0.11 -6.98 -2.50
CA THR A 100 0.57 -8.01 -1.70
C THR A 100 0.08 -8.03 -0.25
N TYR A 101 -0.49 -6.93 0.25
CA TYR A 101 -1.10 -6.87 1.58
C TYR A 101 -2.31 -7.81 1.73
N GLU A 102 -2.99 -8.20 0.65
CA GLU A 102 -4.08 -9.18 0.68
C GLU A 102 -3.60 -10.63 0.89
N GLN A 103 -2.29 -10.86 0.75
CA GLN A 103 -1.67 -12.18 0.81
C GLN A 103 -1.07 -12.42 2.21
N ALA A 104 -1.92 -12.77 3.19
CA ALA A 104 -1.47 -12.97 4.57
C ALA A 104 -0.28 -13.93 4.72
N ALA A 105 -0.16 -14.95 3.86
CA ALA A 105 0.96 -15.88 3.85
C ALA A 105 2.33 -15.19 3.63
N LYS A 106 2.36 -14.01 3.00
CA LYS A 106 3.59 -13.25 2.74
C LYS A 106 4.09 -12.46 3.96
N TRP A 107 3.19 -12.10 4.89
CA TRP A 107 3.54 -11.17 5.97
C TRP A 107 3.09 -11.60 7.37
N SER A 108 2.20 -12.59 7.53
CA SER A 108 1.64 -12.95 8.83
C SER A 108 2.69 -13.36 9.87
N HIS A 109 3.78 -13.98 9.46
CA HIS A 109 4.86 -14.37 10.36
C HIS A 109 5.53 -13.14 11.01
N TYR A 110 5.71 -12.03 10.30
CA TYR A 110 6.23 -10.79 10.88
C TYR A 110 5.26 -10.20 11.93
N LEU A 111 3.94 -10.36 11.72
CA LEU A 111 2.95 -9.94 12.71
C LEU A 111 3.01 -10.83 13.95
N VAL A 112 3.17 -12.14 13.78
CA VAL A 112 3.33 -13.08 14.92
C VAL A 112 4.55 -12.69 15.76
N ASP A 113 5.67 -12.39 15.12
CA ASP A 113 6.90 -11.97 15.79
C ASP A 113 6.68 -10.66 16.57
N LEU A 114 6.00 -9.67 15.99
CA LEU A 114 5.67 -8.41 16.66
C LEU A 114 4.80 -8.62 17.89
N LEU A 115 3.84 -9.54 17.82
CA LEU A 115 2.92 -9.83 18.93
C LEU A 115 3.57 -10.63 20.06
N ALA A 116 4.66 -11.35 19.77
CA ALA A 116 5.42 -12.13 20.75
C ALA A 116 6.42 -11.28 21.58
N GLU A 117 6.71 -10.05 21.17
CA GLU A 117 7.56 -9.08 21.87
C GLU A 117 6.79 -8.39 23.01
#